data_16cfc1872e20c06d813459ffe6dfe4ae
#
_entry.id   16cfc1872e20c06d813459ffe6dfe4ae
#
_cell.length_a   1.000
_cell.length_b   1.000
_cell.length_c   1.000
_cell.angle_alpha   90.00
_cell.angle_beta   90.00
_cell.angle_gamma   90.00
#
_symmetry.space_group_name_H-M   'P 1'
#
loop_
_entity.id
_entity.type
_entity.pdbx_description
1 polymer ?
#
loop_
_entity_poly.entity_id
_entity_poly.type
_entity_poly.pdbx_seq_one_letter_code
_entity_poly.pdbx_strand_id
1 'polypeptide(L)'
;WEPMYEITQIKGDGEAHPFLSPDDAFADYETWDVGNLDLSEVKTQGMLQYEYAREALKNGLLLEQRLGANPYKFGLVGSTDSHTALAAVEEENFFGKATNAEPTPDRMSHPFAENENSVVRGDMLTASGYTGVWAEENTRREAGAAAPVIR
;
A
#
# COMPACT_ATOMS: atom_id res chain seq x y z
N TRP A 1 -0.97 -14.99 -11.21
CA TRP A 1 -0.01 -15.44 -10.50
C TRP A 1 0.40 -14.74 -9.21
N GLU A 2 0.04 -13.49 -9.00
CA GLU A 2 0.05 -12.83 -7.71
C GLU A 2 -1.38 -12.89 -7.14
N PRO A 3 -1.64 -13.79 -6.20
CA PRO A 3 -2.99 -13.98 -5.66
C PRO A 3 -3.41 -12.87 -4.70
N MET A 4 -2.47 -12.02 -4.28
CA MET A 4 -2.67 -10.96 -3.30
C MET A 4 -2.07 -9.64 -3.80
N TYR A 5 -2.76 -8.54 -3.51
CA TYR A 5 -2.28 -7.18 -3.71
C TYR A 5 -2.31 -6.43 -2.37
N GLU A 6 -1.25 -5.74 -2.04
CA GLU A 6 -1.17 -4.92 -0.82
C GLU A 6 -1.73 -3.53 -1.11
N ILE A 7 -2.92 -3.23 -0.55
CA ILE A 7 -3.64 -1.98 -0.82
C ILE A 7 -3.22 -0.82 0.07
N THR A 8 -2.62 -1.11 1.22
CA THR A 8 -2.13 -0.07 2.13
C THR A 8 -0.95 -0.57 2.93
N GLN A 9 -0.02 0.31 3.18
CA GLN A 9 1.17 0.10 3.99
C GLN A 9 1.71 1.45 4.49
N ILE A 10 2.85 1.44 5.17
CA ILE A 10 3.46 2.65 5.73
C ILE A 10 3.75 3.76 4.70
N LYS A 11 3.86 3.43 3.42
CA LYS A 11 4.04 4.40 2.32
C LYS A 11 2.72 5.00 1.81
N GLY A 12 1.59 4.55 2.29
CA GLY A 12 0.28 5.10 1.95
C GLY A 12 -0.68 4.10 1.30
N ASP A 13 -1.80 4.60 0.81
CA ASP A 13 -2.88 3.85 0.19
C ASP A 13 -2.64 3.58 -1.29
N GLY A 14 -2.87 2.34 -1.71
CA GLY A 14 -2.89 1.91 -3.12
C GLY A 14 -4.26 1.40 -3.57
N GLU A 15 -5.34 1.61 -2.80
CA GLU A 15 -6.68 1.17 -3.16
C GLU A 15 -7.33 2.09 -4.18
N ALA A 16 -7.44 3.38 -3.86
CA ALA A 16 -8.17 4.38 -4.63
C ALA A 16 -7.46 5.73 -4.58
N HIS A 17 -7.79 6.60 -5.52
CA HIS A 17 -7.28 7.96 -5.58
C HIS A 17 -8.41 8.93 -5.89
N PRO A 18 -8.47 10.15 -5.29
CA PRO A 18 -9.54 11.13 -5.51
C PRO A 18 -9.76 11.47 -7.00
N PHE A 19 -8.69 11.52 -7.76
CA PHE A 19 -8.77 11.78 -9.21
C PHE A 19 -9.49 10.67 -10.00
N LEU A 20 -9.39 9.40 -9.53
CA LEU A 20 -9.97 8.23 -10.17
C LEU A 20 -11.34 7.84 -9.59
N SER A 21 -11.62 8.29 -8.38
CA SER A 21 -12.84 7.99 -7.61
C SER A 21 -13.35 9.27 -6.94
N PRO A 22 -13.77 10.30 -7.69
CA PRO A 22 -14.10 11.62 -7.14
C PRO A 22 -15.35 11.65 -6.25
N ASP A 23 -16.20 10.64 -6.36
CA ASP A 23 -17.42 10.52 -5.55
C ASP A 23 -17.20 9.72 -4.25
N ASP A 24 -16.00 9.23 -4.00
CA ASP A 24 -15.64 8.49 -2.80
C ASP A 24 -14.96 9.43 -1.79
N ALA A 25 -15.66 9.73 -0.70
CA ALA A 25 -15.17 10.63 0.36
C ALA A 25 -13.93 10.10 1.10
N PHE A 26 -13.56 8.84 0.92
CA PHE A 26 -12.40 8.21 1.55
C PHE A 26 -11.25 7.95 0.58
N ALA A 27 -11.38 8.34 -0.69
CA ALA A 27 -10.36 8.10 -1.71
C ALA A 27 -9.06 8.92 -1.51
N ASP A 28 -9.09 9.94 -0.65
CA ASP A 28 -7.94 10.80 -0.34
C ASP A 28 -7.17 10.38 0.93
N TYR A 29 -7.51 9.21 1.51
CA TYR A 29 -6.85 8.72 2.70
C TYR A 29 -5.43 8.24 2.37
N GLU A 30 -4.42 8.89 2.98
CA GLU A 30 -3.01 8.48 2.91
C GLU A 30 -2.48 8.22 1.49
N THR A 31 -2.90 9.03 0.50
CA THR A 31 -2.43 8.89 -0.88
C THR A 31 -0.92 9.12 -1.00
N TRP A 32 -0.27 8.32 -1.86
CA TRP A 32 1.16 8.43 -2.13
C TRP A 32 1.41 8.96 -3.55
N ASP A 33 1.63 10.28 -3.66
CA ASP A 33 1.81 10.96 -4.94
C ASP A 33 3.20 11.59 -5.13
N VAL A 34 4.22 10.98 -4.53
CA VAL A 34 5.59 11.50 -4.57
C VAL A 34 6.30 11.11 -5.88
N GLY A 35 6.33 9.85 -6.21
CA GLY A 35 7.02 9.32 -7.38
C GLY A 35 6.95 7.81 -7.48
N ASN A 36 7.71 7.24 -8.39
CA ASN A 36 7.93 5.81 -8.45
C ASN A 36 8.80 5.33 -7.25
N LEU A 37 8.97 4.01 -7.11
CA LEU A 37 9.57 3.42 -5.90
C LEU A 37 11.00 3.89 -5.63
N ASP A 38 11.81 4.09 -6.66
CA ASP A 38 13.20 4.54 -6.55
C ASP A 38 13.36 6.07 -6.70
N LEU A 39 12.25 6.79 -6.78
CA LEU A 39 12.17 8.25 -6.92
C LEU A 39 12.84 8.80 -8.19
N SER A 40 13.13 7.97 -9.18
CA SER A 40 13.75 8.40 -10.45
C SER A 40 12.78 9.22 -11.31
N GLU A 41 11.47 9.05 -11.11
CA GLU A 41 10.42 9.81 -11.81
C GLU A 41 9.40 10.37 -10.82
N VAL A 42 9.10 11.65 -10.97
CA VAL A 42 8.00 12.31 -10.24
C VAL A 42 6.67 11.80 -10.79
N LYS A 43 5.73 11.50 -9.92
CA LYS A 43 4.40 11.02 -10.31
C LYS A 43 3.67 12.04 -11.17
N THR A 44 3.05 11.54 -12.23
CA THR A 44 2.17 12.30 -13.10
C THR A 44 0.74 11.75 -13.05
N GLN A 45 -0.23 12.58 -13.34
CA GLN A 45 -1.65 12.20 -13.33
C GLN A 45 -1.97 11.01 -14.27
N GLY A 46 -1.24 10.90 -15.39
CA GLY A 46 -1.41 9.78 -16.32
C GLY A 46 -0.98 8.41 -15.79
N MET A 47 -0.15 8.37 -14.74
CA MET A 47 0.31 7.14 -14.09
C MET A 47 -0.75 6.54 -13.16
N LEU A 48 -1.57 7.39 -12.53
CA LEU A 48 -2.51 7.00 -11.46
C LEU A 48 -3.42 5.83 -11.84
N GLN A 49 -3.93 5.80 -13.06
CA GLN A 49 -4.83 4.75 -13.54
C GLN A 49 -4.20 3.34 -13.55
N TYR A 50 -2.88 3.22 -13.46
CA TYR A 50 -2.14 1.95 -13.45
C TYR A 50 -1.60 1.57 -12.08
N GLU A 51 -1.82 2.40 -11.07
CA GLU A 51 -1.18 2.27 -9.77
C GLU A 51 -2.14 1.91 -8.63
N TYR A 52 -3.46 2.00 -8.87
CA TYR A 52 -4.46 1.76 -7.84
C TYR A 52 -5.27 0.50 -8.11
N ALA A 53 -5.46 -0.30 -7.04
CA ALA A 53 -6.11 -1.61 -7.09
C ALA A 53 -7.52 -1.54 -7.67
N ARG A 54 -8.31 -0.53 -7.31
CA ARG A 54 -9.69 -0.37 -7.78
C ARG A 54 -9.76 -0.23 -9.30
N GLU A 55 -8.82 0.45 -9.92
CA GLU A 55 -8.74 0.55 -11.37
C GLU A 55 -8.31 -0.77 -12.02
N ALA A 56 -7.39 -1.49 -11.41
CA ALA A 56 -7.03 -2.84 -11.88
C ALA A 56 -8.24 -3.78 -11.86
N LEU A 57 -9.04 -3.77 -10.78
CA LEU A 57 -10.26 -4.59 -10.69
C LEU A 57 -11.29 -4.21 -11.75
N LYS A 58 -11.53 -2.92 -11.99
CA LYS A 58 -12.41 -2.44 -13.08
C LYS A 58 -11.91 -2.92 -14.45
N ASN A 59 -10.62 -2.77 -14.72
CA ASN A 59 -9.99 -3.23 -15.95
C ASN A 59 -10.10 -4.75 -16.11
N GLY A 60 -9.98 -5.50 -15.02
CA GLY A 60 -10.17 -6.95 -15.02
C GLY A 60 -11.55 -7.36 -15.50
N LEU A 61 -12.61 -6.70 -15.01
CA LEU A 61 -13.99 -6.95 -15.45
C LEU A 61 -14.19 -6.60 -16.94
N LEU A 62 -13.62 -5.50 -17.41
CA LEU A 62 -13.68 -5.12 -18.82
C LEU A 62 -12.96 -6.12 -19.73
N LEU A 63 -11.80 -6.61 -19.30
CA LEU A 63 -11.05 -7.63 -20.05
C LEU A 63 -11.81 -8.96 -20.08
N GLU A 64 -12.41 -9.37 -18.97
CA GLU A 64 -13.23 -10.58 -18.92
C GLU A 64 -14.40 -10.51 -19.91
N GLN A 65 -15.08 -9.36 -19.98
CA GLN A 65 -16.17 -9.15 -20.94
C GLN A 65 -15.69 -9.21 -22.39
N ARG A 66 -14.51 -8.66 -22.70
CA ARG A 66 -13.99 -8.54 -24.07
C ARG A 66 -13.24 -9.77 -24.55
N LEU A 67 -12.50 -10.43 -23.66
CA LEU A 67 -11.53 -11.47 -24.00
C LEU A 67 -11.85 -12.82 -23.36
N GLY A 68 -12.84 -12.88 -22.45
CA GLY A 68 -13.18 -14.07 -21.70
C GLY A 68 -12.17 -14.42 -20.59
N ALA A 69 -11.27 -13.50 -20.24
CA ALA A 69 -10.25 -13.71 -19.22
C ALA A 69 -10.04 -12.45 -18.37
N ASN A 70 -9.95 -12.63 -17.06
CA ASN A 70 -9.65 -11.58 -16.09
C ASN A 70 -8.31 -11.87 -15.40
N PRO A 71 -7.24 -11.10 -15.71
CA PRO A 71 -5.93 -11.29 -15.10
C PRO A 71 -5.83 -10.71 -13.68
N TYR A 72 -6.80 -9.91 -13.25
CA TYR A 72 -6.78 -9.15 -11.99
C TYR A 72 -7.70 -9.72 -10.92
N LYS A 73 -7.80 -11.05 -10.85
CA LYS A 73 -8.49 -11.78 -9.76
C LYS A 73 -7.50 -12.02 -8.62
N PHE A 74 -7.36 -11.06 -7.74
CA PHE A 74 -6.50 -11.11 -6.57
C PHE A 74 -7.27 -10.74 -5.30
N GLY A 75 -6.79 -11.22 -4.15
CA GLY A 75 -7.24 -10.76 -2.83
C GLY A 75 -6.53 -9.49 -2.42
N LEU A 76 -7.07 -8.80 -1.42
CA LEU A 76 -6.52 -7.55 -0.89
C LEU A 76 -5.97 -7.78 0.51
N VAL A 77 -4.84 -7.19 0.81
CA VAL A 77 -4.21 -7.19 2.13
C VAL A 77 -3.63 -5.81 2.41
N GLY A 78 -3.54 -5.43 3.68
CA GLY A 78 -2.87 -4.20 4.08
C GLY A 78 -2.20 -4.38 5.43
N SER A 79 -1.01 -3.85 5.60
CA SER A 79 -0.24 -3.96 6.82
C SER A 79 0.83 -2.87 6.90
N THR A 80 1.65 -2.87 7.95
CA THR A 80 2.62 -1.79 8.21
C THR A 80 3.75 -1.70 7.19
N ASP A 81 4.17 -2.83 6.61
CA ASP A 81 5.43 -2.90 5.84
C ASP A 81 6.63 -2.29 6.62
N SER A 82 6.58 -2.35 7.94
CA SER A 82 7.67 -1.85 8.78
C SER A 82 8.88 -2.76 8.70
N HIS A 83 10.05 -2.17 8.51
CA HIS A 83 11.33 -2.89 8.38
C HIS A 83 12.15 -2.87 9.67
N THR A 84 11.50 -2.64 10.81
CA THR A 84 12.14 -2.53 12.12
C THR A 84 12.11 -3.84 12.91
N ALA A 85 11.37 -4.85 12.45
CA ALA A 85 10.95 -6.04 13.20
C ALA A 85 10.11 -5.71 14.47
N LEU A 86 9.73 -4.45 14.66
CA LEU A 86 8.87 -3.94 15.73
C LEU A 86 7.58 -3.45 15.09
N ALA A 87 6.59 -4.33 15.03
CA ALA A 87 5.33 -4.07 14.33
C ALA A 87 4.30 -3.36 15.23
N ALA A 88 4.71 -2.41 16.06
CA ALA A 88 3.81 -1.59 16.87
C ALA A 88 3.15 -0.52 16.01
N VAL A 89 1.84 -0.34 16.16
CA VAL A 89 1.02 0.59 15.37
C VAL A 89 0.32 1.65 16.20
N GLU A 90 0.38 1.54 17.52
CA GLU A 90 -0.12 2.57 18.44
C GLU A 90 0.75 3.83 18.34
N GLU A 91 0.13 5.00 18.37
CA GLU A 91 0.78 6.32 18.23
C GLU A 91 2.00 6.48 19.17
N GLU A 92 1.83 6.15 20.44
CA GLU A 92 2.88 6.27 21.46
C GLU A 92 4.01 5.23 21.31
N ASN A 93 3.84 4.25 20.43
CA ASN A 93 4.74 3.10 20.30
C ASN A 93 5.16 2.83 18.86
N PHE A 94 4.81 3.72 17.93
CA PHE A 94 5.19 3.60 16.54
C PHE A 94 6.66 3.92 16.32
N PHE A 95 7.43 2.90 15.96
CA PHE A 95 8.89 3.01 15.82
C PHE A 95 9.33 3.61 14.47
N GLY A 96 8.49 3.55 13.45
CA GLY A 96 8.79 4.04 12.11
C GLY A 96 9.09 2.96 11.08
N LYS A 97 9.57 3.37 9.91
CA LYS A 97 9.76 2.49 8.75
C LYS A 97 10.99 1.59 8.86
N ALA A 98 12.13 2.15 9.24
CA ALA A 98 13.41 1.44 9.22
C ALA A 98 14.34 1.94 10.34
N THR A 99 15.07 1.02 10.97
CA THR A 99 15.95 1.29 12.11
C THR A 99 17.15 2.18 11.80
N ASN A 100 17.52 2.33 10.54
CA ASN A 100 18.61 3.22 10.14
C ASN A 100 18.19 4.69 9.99
N ALA A 101 16.89 4.96 9.95
CA ALA A 101 16.34 6.30 9.78
C ALA A 101 15.44 6.73 10.95
N GLU A 102 14.96 5.79 11.75
CA GLU A 102 13.98 6.06 12.80
C GLU A 102 14.20 5.19 14.06
N PRO A 103 13.70 5.59 15.22
CA PRO A 103 13.00 6.86 15.48
C PRO A 103 13.94 8.06 15.49
N THR A 104 13.44 9.23 15.10
CA THR A 104 14.19 10.49 15.17
C THR A 104 13.31 11.63 15.68
N PRO A 105 13.84 12.55 16.51
CA PRO A 105 13.10 13.74 16.91
C PRO A 105 12.82 14.70 15.74
N ASP A 106 13.56 14.55 14.65
CA ASP A 106 13.46 15.40 13.47
C ASP A 106 12.53 14.79 12.39
N ARG A 107 11.65 13.87 12.75
CA ARG A 107 10.76 13.14 11.84
C ARG A 107 10.03 14.04 10.85
N MET A 108 9.60 15.22 11.28
CA MET A 108 8.89 16.20 10.44
C MET A 108 9.76 16.79 9.31
N SER A 109 11.07 16.74 9.43
CA SER A 109 12.00 17.34 8.48
C SER A 109 13.07 16.37 7.97
N HIS A 110 13.25 15.26 8.67
CA HIS A 110 14.26 14.27 8.32
C HIS A 110 13.94 13.57 6.98
N PRO A 111 14.85 13.62 5.98
CA PRO A 111 14.67 12.87 4.76
C PRO A 111 14.87 11.37 5.03
N PHE A 112 13.84 10.58 4.79
CA PHE A 112 13.93 9.12 4.80
C PHE A 112 14.63 8.60 3.53
N ALA A 113 14.26 9.19 2.38
CA ALA A 113 14.89 8.97 1.09
C ALA A 113 14.79 10.25 0.26
N GLU A 114 15.85 10.60 -0.47
CA GLU A 114 15.87 11.75 -1.34
C GLU A 114 16.76 11.54 -2.57
N ASN A 115 16.40 12.21 -3.64
CA ASN A 115 17.24 12.39 -4.81
C ASN A 115 16.98 13.78 -5.45
N GLU A 116 17.54 14.03 -6.63
CA GLU A 116 17.40 15.31 -7.34
C GLU A 116 15.95 15.69 -7.71
N ASN A 117 15.04 14.72 -7.78
CA ASN A 117 13.66 14.91 -8.23
C ASN A 117 12.66 14.97 -7.08
N SER A 118 12.95 14.35 -5.95
CA SER A 118 11.95 14.11 -4.92
C SER A 118 12.56 13.85 -3.54
N VAL A 119 11.79 14.11 -2.50
CA VAL A 119 12.13 13.82 -1.11
C VAL A 119 10.95 13.12 -0.41
N VAL A 120 11.24 12.07 0.33
CA VAL A 120 10.31 11.39 1.25
C VAL A 120 10.80 11.62 2.67
N ARG A 121 9.98 12.23 3.50
CA ARG A 121 10.29 12.48 4.92
C ARG A 121 9.60 11.45 5.81
N GLY A 122 10.10 11.33 7.05
CA GLY A 122 9.52 10.43 8.04
C GLY A 122 8.05 10.69 8.36
N ASP A 123 7.60 11.94 8.33
CA ASP A 123 6.21 12.34 8.55
C ASP A 123 5.24 11.91 7.44
N MET A 124 5.77 11.58 6.27
CA MET A 124 4.98 11.03 5.14
C MET A 124 4.77 9.51 5.24
N LEU A 125 5.39 8.87 6.24
CA LEU A 125 5.28 7.43 6.48
C LEU A 125 4.35 7.19 7.67
N THR A 126 3.30 6.41 7.47
CA THR A 126 2.20 6.23 8.42
C THR A 126 2.13 4.82 8.99
N ALA A 127 1.38 4.64 10.08
CA ALA A 127 1.08 3.33 10.65
C ALA A 127 -0.24 2.82 10.08
N SER A 128 -0.19 1.94 9.09
CA SER A 128 -1.37 1.42 8.39
C SER A 128 -2.07 0.24 9.06
N GLY A 129 -1.63 -0.15 10.26
CA GLY A 129 -2.26 -1.20 11.07
C GLY A 129 -1.80 -2.61 10.74
N TYR A 130 -2.62 -3.60 11.13
CA TYR A 130 -2.35 -5.02 10.97
C TYR A 130 -3.41 -5.70 10.11
N THR A 131 -3.00 -6.71 9.36
CA THR A 131 -3.92 -7.62 8.71
C THR A 131 -4.23 -8.80 9.63
N GLY A 132 -5.51 -9.02 9.93
CA GLY A 132 -6.00 -10.19 10.65
C GLY A 132 -6.27 -11.34 9.68
N VAL A 133 -5.82 -12.53 10.05
CA VAL A 133 -6.10 -13.77 9.30
C VAL A 133 -6.90 -14.72 10.17
N TRP A 134 -8.06 -15.15 9.68
CA TRP A 134 -8.89 -16.18 10.31
C TRP A 134 -8.44 -17.57 9.85
N ALA A 135 -8.00 -18.39 10.79
CA ALA A 135 -7.52 -19.75 10.53
C ALA A 135 -7.99 -20.71 11.63
N GLU A 136 -8.15 -21.99 11.33
CA GLU A 136 -8.49 -23.00 12.33
C GLU A 136 -7.34 -23.27 13.29
N GLU A 137 -6.11 -23.18 12.79
CA GLU A 137 -4.88 -23.33 13.58
C GLU A 137 -3.89 -22.21 13.26
N ASN A 138 -3.18 -21.72 14.28
CA ASN A 138 -2.12 -20.74 14.08
C ASN A 138 -0.85 -21.40 13.52
N THR A 139 -0.93 -21.84 12.29
CA THR A 139 0.19 -22.44 11.56
C THR A 139 0.46 -21.67 10.27
N ARG A 140 1.71 -21.71 9.81
CA ARG A 140 2.10 -21.09 8.53
C ARG A 140 1.27 -21.62 7.35
N ARG A 141 0.90 -22.91 7.39
CA ARG A 141 0.10 -23.55 6.35
C ARG A 141 -1.31 -22.99 6.30
N GLU A 142 -1.97 -22.92 7.46
CA GLU A 142 -3.34 -22.43 7.56
C GLU A 142 -3.42 -20.92 7.29
N ALA A 143 -2.49 -20.12 7.78
CA ALA A 143 -2.43 -18.70 7.49
C ALA A 143 -2.26 -18.43 5.99
N GLY A 144 -1.45 -19.21 5.29
CA GLY A 144 -1.30 -19.10 3.83
C GLY A 144 -2.53 -19.57 3.04
N ALA A 145 -3.30 -20.52 3.57
CA ALA A 145 -4.53 -21.01 2.95
C ALA A 145 -5.74 -20.10 3.20
N ALA A 146 -5.75 -19.39 4.33
CA ALA A 146 -6.82 -18.48 4.73
C ALA A 146 -6.71 -17.09 4.06
N ALA A 147 -5.64 -16.81 3.34
CA ALA A 147 -5.51 -15.58 2.57
C ALA A 147 -6.71 -15.43 1.62
N PRO A 148 -7.44 -14.29 1.64
CA PRO A 148 -8.71 -14.16 0.95
C PRO A 148 -8.53 -14.34 -0.55
N VAL A 149 -8.98 -15.47 -1.04
CA VAL A 149 -9.19 -15.67 -2.48
C VAL A 149 -10.58 -15.14 -2.79
N ILE A 150 -10.68 -13.99 -3.39
CA ILE A 150 -11.94 -13.54 -4.00
C ILE A 150 -12.20 -14.50 -5.17
N ARG A 151 -13.15 -15.39 -4.99
CA ARG A 151 -13.63 -16.29 -6.05
C ARG A 151 -14.71 -15.62 -6.86
#